data_4466545bc1275cf0dfe256e55bdd4ab3
#
_entry.id   4466545bc1275cf0dfe256e55bdd4ab3
#
_cell.length_a   1.000
_cell.length_b   1.000
_cell.length_c   1.000
_cell.angle_alpha   90.00
_cell.angle_beta   90.00
_cell.angle_gamma   90.00
#
_symmetry.space_group_name_H-M   'P 1'
#
loop_
_entity.id
_entity.type
_entity.pdbx_description
1 polymer ?
#
loop_
_entity_poly.entity_id
_entity_poly.type
_entity_poly.pdbx_seq_one_letter_code
_entity_poly.pdbx_strand_id
1 'polypeptide(L)'
;DDQILVIEGIHCLNDKLTPLIPKEQKYKVYISALTVLNIDYYNRISTTDTRLIRRIVRDNQFRGYSALHTLKMWDSVNRGEERNIFPYQEEADSMFNSSLIYELAVLKDYAMPLLKEIDNSHPEFSEAKRIYRMLGYFESIPGEYVPQNSLLREFIGGSIFEE
;
A
#
# COMPACT_ATOMS: atom_id res chain seq x y z
N ASP A 1 -17.82 -31.27 -2.40
CA ASP A 1 -18.04 -30.02 -3.15
C ASP A 1 -16.67 -29.44 -3.46
N ASP A 2 -16.35 -29.32 -4.75
CA ASP A 2 -15.01 -28.91 -5.25
C ASP A 2 -14.89 -27.36 -5.38
N GLN A 3 -15.51 -26.64 -4.45
CA GLN A 3 -15.47 -25.18 -4.48
C GLN A 3 -14.35 -24.64 -3.57
N ILE A 4 -13.56 -23.70 -4.09
CA ILE A 4 -12.57 -22.94 -3.33
C ILE A 4 -13.22 -21.63 -2.89
N LEU A 5 -13.21 -21.37 -1.59
CA LEU A 5 -13.62 -20.09 -1.03
C LEU A 5 -12.40 -19.20 -0.83
N VAL A 6 -12.36 -18.06 -1.51
CA VAL A 6 -11.34 -17.02 -1.31
C VAL A 6 -11.87 -16.00 -0.32
N ILE A 7 -11.12 -15.75 0.75
CA ILE A 7 -11.45 -14.76 1.79
C ILE A 7 -10.30 -13.76 1.86
N GLU A 8 -10.62 -12.48 1.75
CA GLU A 8 -9.63 -11.41 1.90
C GLU A 8 -9.95 -10.49 3.08
N GLY A 9 -8.93 -9.88 3.63
CA GLY A 9 -9.03 -8.87 4.67
C GLY A 9 -7.83 -8.85 5.61
N ILE A 10 -7.68 -7.75 6.32
CA ILE A 10 -6.54 -7.51 7.23
C ILE A 10 -6.43 -8.51 8.39
N HIS A 11 -7.50 -9.25 8.68
CA HIS A 11 -7.53 -10.24 9.76
C HIS A 11 -7.47 -11.69 9.26
N CYS A 12 -7.42 -11.93 7.94
CA CYS A 12 -7.59 -13.28 7.39
C CYS A 12 -6.47 -14.26 7.72
N LEU A 13 -5.27 -13.77 8.07
CA LEU A 13 -4.17 -14.62 8.54
C LEU A 13 -4.39 -15.17 9.97
N ASN A 14 -5.29 -14.55 10.74
CA ASN A 14 -5.55 -14.95 12.12
C ASN A 14 -6.49 -16.16 12.18
N ASP A 15 -5.98 -17.32 12.62
CA ASP A 15 -6.74 -18.56 12.74
C ASP A 15 -7.96 -18.48 13.67
N LYS A 16 -7.98 -17.47 14.55
CA LYS A 16 -9.14 -17.23 15.42
C LYS A 16 -10.41 -16.84 14.67
N LEU A 17 -10.30 -16.39 13.42
CA LEU A 17 -11.46 -16.09 12.57
C LEU A 17 -12.11 -17.36 12.00
N THR A 18 -11.34 -18.41 11.84
CA THR A 18 -11.79 -19.65 11.23
C THR A 18 -11.45 -20.88 12.09
N PRO A 19 -11.85 -20.89 13.38
CA PRO A 19 -11.43 -21.94 14.31
C PRO A 19 -12.02 -23.32 14.00
N LEU A 20 -13.12 -23.35 13.26
CA LEU A 20 -13.81 -24.59 12.88
C LEU A 20 -13.28 -25.21 11.58
N ILE A 21 -12.43 -24.51 10.84
CA ILE A 21 -11.84 -25.02 9.60
C ILE A 21 -10.45 -25.59 9.94
N PRO A 22 -10.21 -26.89 9.66
CA PRO A 22 -8.90 -27.50 9.86
C PRO A 22 -7.78 -26.80 9.07
N LYS A 23 -6.56 -26.83 9.60
CA LYS A 23 -5.41 -26.15 8.98
C LYS A 23 -5.13 -26.70 7.57
N GLU A 24 -5.31 -28.00 7.39
CA GLU A 24 -5.08 -28.72 6.14
C GLU A 24 -6.06 -28.31 5.01
N GLN A 25 -7.13 -27.62 5.36
CA GLN A 25 -8.14 -27.09 4.41
C GLN A 25 -7.97 -25.59 4.16
N LYS A 26 -6.90 -24.99 4.66
CA LYS A 26 -6.58 -23.57 4.48
C LYS A 26 -5.27 -23.43 3.74
N TYR A 27 -5.21 -22.41 2.89
CA TYR A 27 -3.97 -21.91 2.32
C TYR A 27 -3.90 -20.40 2.52
N LYS A 28 -2.94 -19.94 3.29
CA LYS A 28 -2.80 -18.53 3.69
C LYS A 28 -1.77 -17.83 2.82
N VAL A 29 -2.17 -16.73 2.22
CA VAL A 29 -1.28 -15.88 1.43
C VAL A 29 -1.12 -14.52 2.11
N TYR A 30 0.10 -14.18 2.48
CA TYR A 30 0.44 -12.83 2.93
C TYR A 30 0.84 -11.97 1.73
N ILE A 31 0.14 -10.84 1.55
CA ILE A 31 0.41 -9.90 0.46
C ILE A 31 0.94 -8.59 1.06
N SER A 32 2.10 -8.16 0.61
CA SER A 32 2.69 -6.88 1.04
C SER A 32 3.55 -6.26 -0.06
N ALA A 33 3.64 -4.93 -0.05
CA ALA A 33 4.55 -4.18 -0.93
C ALA A 33 5.95 -4.16 -0.32
N LEU A 34 6.66 -5.28 -0.38
CA LEU A 34 8.01 -5.40 0.17
C LEU A 34 9.01 -4.72 -0.75
N THR A 35 9.33 -3.46 -0.48
CA THR A 35 10.29 -2.71 -1.28
C THR A 35 11.71 -3.23 -1.06
N VAL A 36 12.42 -3.49 -2.16
CA VAL A 36 13.80 -3.96 -2.17
C VAL A 36 14.76 -2.93 -2.78
N LEU A 37 14.23 -1.78 -3.21
CA LEU A 37 15.00 -0.75 -3.88
C LEU A 37 15.67 0.19 -2.88
N ASN A 38 16.89 0.59 -3.20
CA ASN A 38 17.58 1.68 -2.55
C ASN A 38 17.42 2.96 -3.40
N ILE A 39 17.33 4.12 -2.74
CA ILE A 39 17.40 5.44 -3.39
C ILE A 39 18.85 5.77 -3.72
N ASP A 40 19.77 5.38 -2.83
CA ASP A 40 21.21 5.54 -2.96
C ASP A 40 21.95 4.36 -2.27
N TYR A 41 23.26 4.45 -2.13
CA TYR A 41 24.09 3.41 -1.52
C TYR A 41 23.74 3.08 -0.06
N TYR A 42 23.07 3.99 0.66
CA TYR A 42 22.83 3.86 2.10
C TYR A 42 21.36 3.92 2.48
N ASN A 43 20.49 4.45 1.60
CA ASN A 43 19.10 4.70 1.92
C ASN A 43 18.16 3.79 1.12
N ARG A 44 17.49 2.87 1.82
CA ARG A 44 16.43 2.03 1.26
C ARG A 44 15.11 2.77 1.27
N ILE A 45 14.28 2.52 0.27
CA ILE A 45 12.89 2.95 0.29
C ILE A 45 12.14 2.13 1.35
N SER A 46 11.49 2.81 2.27
CA SER A 46 10.68 2.14 3.29
C SER A 46 9.42 1.53 2.69
N THR A 47 9.12 0.28 3.07
CA THR A 47 7.83 -0.37 2.77
C THR A 47 6.66 0.48 3.28
N THR A 48 6.81 1.06 4.46
CA THR A 48 5.81 1.93 5.08
C THR A 48 5.55 3.18 4.22
N ASP A 49 6.59 3.79 3.66
CA ASP A 49 6.46 4.96 2.79
C ASP A 49 5.73 4.61 1.48
N THR A 50 6.10 3.51 0.86
CA THR A 50 5.42 3.05 -0.37
C THR A 50 3.94 2.79 -0.11
N ARG A 51 3.60 2.16 1.01
CA ARG A 51 2.21 1.90 1.39
C ARG A 51 1.45 3.18 1.72
N LEU A 52 2.11 4.15 2.38
CA LEU A 52 1.52 5.48 2.62
C LEU A 52 1.20 6.19 1.31
N ILE A 53 2.13 6.21 0.35
CA ILE A 53 1.95 6.84 -0.95
C ILE A 53 0.80 6.17 -1.72
N ARG A 54 0.79 4.83 -1.80
CA ARG A 54 -0.30 4.07 -2.40
C ARG A 54 -1.65 4.47 -1.78
N ARG A 55 -1.70 4.57 -0.45
CA ARG A 55 -2.92 4.93 0.27
C ARG A 55 -3.35 6.37 0.00
N ILE A 56 -2.43 7.34 -0.01
CA ILE A 56 -2.74 8.74 -0.33
C ILE A 56 -3.40 8.83 -1.72
N VAL A 57 -2.81 8.17 -2.72
CA VAL A 57 -3.34 8.18 -4.09
C VAL A 57 -4.70 7.50 -4.15
N ARG A 58 -4.84 6.28 -3.60
CA ARG A 58 -6.11 5.54 -3.59
C ARG A 58 -7.21 6.28 -2.85
N ASP A 59 -6.93 6.78 -1.64
CA ASP A 59 -7.92 7.46 -0.81
C ASP A 59 -8.41 8.75 -1.50
N ASN A 60 -7.54 9.46 -2.21
CA ASN A 60 -7.94 10.62 -2.99
C ASN A 60 -8.77 10.22 -4.22
N GLN A 61 -8.30 9.24 -4.98
CA GLN A 61 -8.93 8.80 -6.23
C GLN A 61 -10.34 8.23 -6.03
N PHE A 62 -10.53 7.39 -5.00
CA PHE A 62 -11.75 6.58 -4.86
C PHE A 62 -12.61 6.96 -3.65
N ARG A 63 -12.06 7.68 -2.68
CA ARG A 63 -12.76 8.02 -1.43
C ARG A 63 -12.92 9.53 -1.22
N GLY A 64 -12.31 10.34 -2.07
CA GLY A 64 -12.34 11.79 -1.97
C GLY A 64 -11.63 12.37 -0.74
N TYR A 65 -10.71 11.60 -0.11
CA TYR A 65 -9.96 12.07 1.04
C TYR A 65 -8.75 12.88 0.61
N SER A 66 -8.45 13.95 1.36
CA SER A 66 -7.21 14.71 1.17
C SER A 66 -5.99 13.94 1.70
N ALA A 67 -4.80 14.25 1.19
CA ALA A 67 -3.56 13.70 1.74
C ALA A 67 -3.38 13.99 3.23
N LEU A 68 -3.82 15.17 3.68
CA LEU A 68 -3.81 15.53 5.10
C LEU A 68 -4.67 14.57 5.95
N HIS A 69 -5.87 14.21 5.46
CA HIS A 69 -6.73 13.26 6.15
C HIS A 69 -6.05 11.88 6.28
N THR A 70 -5.47 11.39 5.19
CA THR A 70 -4.76 10.11 5.18
C THR A 70 -3.56 10.11 6.13
N LEU A 71 -2.77 11.20 6.15
CA LEU A 71 -1.63 11.35 7.08
C LEU A 71 -2.08 11.33 8.55
N LYS A 72 -3.16 12.04 8.90
CA LYS A 72 -3.71 12.03 10.27
C LYS A 72 -4.13 10.65 10.74
N MET A 73 -4.61 9.82 9.84
CA MET A 73 -5.01 8.46 10.16
C MET A 73 -3.86 7.45 10.16
N TRP A 74 -2.69 7.81 9.60
CA TRP A 74 -1.62 6.87 9.31
C TRP A 74 -1.07 6.15 10.54
N ASP A 75 -0.89 6.85 11.65
CA ASP A 75 -0.46 6.23 12.91
C ASP A 75 -1.43 5.18 13.43
N SER A 76 -2.73 5.41 13.25
CA SER A 76 -3.75 4.42 13.63
C SER A 76 -3.71 3.19 12.73
N VAL A 77 -3.43 3.38 11.45
CA VAL A 77 -3.26 2.27 10.49
C VAL A 77 -2.04 1.42 10.86
N ASN A 78 -0.89 2.04 11.12
CA ASN A 78 0.33 1.34 11.52
C ASN A 78 0.12 0.52 12.80
N ARG A 79 -0.52 1.10 13.82
CA ARG A 79 -0.86 0.35 15.04
C ARG A 79 -1.81 -0.82 14.77
N GLY A 80 -2.72 -0.67 13.82
CA GLY A 80 -3.61 -1.75 13.39
C GLY A 80 -2.84 -2.91 12.76
N GLU A 81 -1.84 -2.62 11.95
CA GLU A 81 -0.98 -3.62 11.31
C GLU A 81 -0.10 -4.35 12.32
N GLU A 82 0.52 -3.63 13.24
CA GLU A 82 1.34 -4.19 14.32
C GLU A 82 0.54 -5.17 15.18
N ARG A 83 -0.74 -4.92 15.40
CA ARG A 83 -1.59 -5.78 16.23
C ARG A 83 -2.23 -6.94 15.49
N ASN A 84 -2.59 -6.74 14.21
CA ASN A 84 -3.52 -7.63 13.54
C ASN A 84 -2.93 -8.32 12.30
N ILE A 85 -1.76 -7.89 11.83
CA ILE A 85 -1.13 -8.44 10.62
C ILE A 85 0.24 -9.05 10.96
N PHE A 86 1.16 -8.25 11.48
CA PHE A 86 2.55 -8.69 11.67
C PHE A 86 2.70 -9.91 12.58
N PRO A 87 1.92 -10.10 13.66
CA PRO A 87 2.03 -11.30 14.48
C PRO A 87 1.68 -12.60 13.75
N TYR A 88 0.93 -12.52 12.65
CA TYR A 88 0.43 -13.67 11.90
C TYR A 88 1.12 -13.86 10.53
N GLN A 89 2.04 -12.97 10.15
CA GLN A 89 2.70 -13.06 8.83
C GLN A 89 3.55 -14.32 8.68
N GLU A 90 4.17 -14.79 9.75
CA GLU A 90 4.98 -16.00 9.77
C GLU A 90 4.15 -17.30 9.69
N GLU A 91 2.82 -17.19 9.88
CA GLU A 91 1.89 -18.30 9.74
C GLU A 91 1.37 -18.46 8.31
N ALA A 92 1.77 -17.60 7.39
CA ALA A 92 1.37 -17.69 6.00
C ALA A 92 2.10 -18.84 5.28
N ASP A 93 1.37 -19.59 4.46
CA ASP A 93 1.91 -20.67 3.64
C ASP A 93 2.74 -20.12 2.47
N SER A 94 2.39 -18.92 2.00
CA SER A 94 3.16 -18.21 0.97
C SER A 94 3.11 -16.70 1.16
N MET A 95 4.12 -16.02 0.59
CA MET A 95 4.21 -14.56 0.60
C MET A 95 4.24 -14.04 -0.83
N PHE A 96 3.36 -13.08 -1.11
CA PHE A 96 3.33 -12.39 -2.39
C PHE A 96 3.82 -10.95 -2.23
N ASN A 97 4.92 -10.62 -2.91
CA ASN A 97 5.41 -9.24 -2.96
C ASN A 97 4.67 -8.46 -4.05
N SER A 98 3.82 -7.52 -3.65
CA SER A 98 3.05 -6.67 -4.56
C SER A 98 3.79 -5.39 -4.99
N SER A 99 5.06 -5.21 -4.59
CA SER A 99 5.86 -4.05 -4.98
C SER A 99 6.25 -4.12 -6.45
N LEU A 100 6.08 -3.01 -7.15
CA LEU A 100 6.50 -2.83 -8.53
C LEU A 100 7.66 -1.83 -8.59
N ILE A 101 8.71 -2.17 -9.34
CA ILE A 101 9.95 -1.37 -9.40
C ILE A 101 9.67 0.07 -9.85
N TYR A 102 8.72 0.27 -10.75
CA TYR A 102 8.40 1.57 -11.34
C TYR A 102 7.26 2.33 -10.63
N GLU A 103 6.65 1.75 -9.60
CA GLU A 103 5.43 2.31 -9.00
C GLU A 103 5.59 3.71 -8.43
N LEU A 104 6.72 4.01 -7.77
CA LEU A 104 6.95 5.33 -7.21
C LEU A 104 7.16 6.40 -8.30
N ALA A 105 7.73 6.02 -9.44
CA ALA A 105 7.87 6.89 -10.59
C ALA A 105 6.51 7.26 -11.21
N VAL A 106 5.52 6.36 -11.13
CA VAL A 106 4.15 6.63 -11.56
C VAL A 106 3.36 7.36 -10.48
N LEU A 107 3.37 6.85 -9.24
CA LEU A 107 2.57 7.40 -8.14
C LEU A 107 2.97 8.84 -7.76
N LYS A 108 4.21 9.23 -8.06
CA LYS A 108 4.70 10.58 -7.81
C LYS A 108 3.80 11.66 -8.43
N ASP A 109 3.35 11.47 -9.67
CA ASP A 109 2.54 12.46 -10.38
C ASP A 109 1.15 12.65 -9.76
N TYR A 110 0.65 11.61 -9.10
CA TYR A 110 -0.60 11.67 -8.35
C TYR A 110 -0.41 12.19 -6.91
N ALA A 111 0.64 11.76 -6.23
CA ALA A 111 0.84 12.06 -4.81
C ALA A 111 1.43 13.45 -4.56
N MET A 112 2.38 13.92 -5.38
CA MET A 112 3.07 15.20 -5.13
C MET A 112 2.15 16.42 -5.13
N PRO A 113 1.18 16.57 -6.05
CA PRO A 113 0.22 17.67 -5.97
C PRO A 113 -0.55 17.68 -4.65
N LEU A 114 -1.03 16.52 -4.19
CA LEU A 114 -1.80 16.37 -2.95
C LEU A 114 -0.98 16.69 -1.70
N LEU A 115 0.28 16.26 -1.67
CA LEU A 115 1.19 16.56 -0.56
C LEU A 115 1.56 18.04 -0.50
N LYS A 116 1.63 18.72 -1.65
CA LYS A 116 1.94 20.15 -1.74
C LYS A 116 0.86 21.06 -1.14
N GLU A 117 -0.39 20.57 -1.08
CA GLU A 117 -1.52 21.30 -0.48
C GLU A 117 -1.39 21.44 1.05
N ILE A 118 -0.55 20.61 1.69
CA ILE A 118 -0.38 20.62 3.14
C ILE A 118 0.65 21.70 3.51
N ASP A 119 0.21 22.71 4.22
CA ASP A 119 1.05 23.82 4.66
C ASP A 119 1.57 23.63 6.11
N ASN A 120 2.41 24.55 6.54
CA ASN A 120 3.09 24.51 7.83
C ASN A 120 2.20 24.77 9.06
N SER A 121 0.92 25.02 8.87
CA SER A 121 -0.06 25.13 9.97
C SER A 121 -0.46 23.77 10.53
N HIS A 122 -0.18 22.69 9.79
CA HIS A 122 -0.53 21.32 10.18
C HIS A 122 0.68 20.56 10.76
N PRO A 123 0.48 19.80 11.85
CA PRO A 123 1.52 18.94 12.42
C PRO A 123 2.12 17.95 11.41
N GLU A 124 1.31 17.47 10.47
CA GLU A 124 1.66 16.50 9.43
C GLU A 124 2.55 17.09 8.31
N PHE A 125 2.78 18.40 8.29
CA PHE A 125 3.58 19.09 7.27
C PHE A 125 4.99 18.51 7.14
N SER A 126 5.66 18.20 8.25
CA SER A 126 7.01 17.64 8.23
C SER A 126 7.06 16.31 7.49
N GLU A 127 6.08 15.45 7.73
CA GLU A 127 5.95 14.16 7.07
C GLU A 127 5.56 14.31 5.59
N ALA A 128 4.59 15.14 5.29
CA ALA A 128 4.22 15.46 3.91
C ALA A 128 5.43 15.96 3.10
N LYS A 129 6.22 16.86 3.68
CA LYS A 129 7.43 17.41 3.05
C LYS A 129 8.52 16.35 2.87
N ARG A 130 8.67 15.42 3.83
CA ARG A 130 9.62 14.30 3.75
C ARG A 130 9.28 13.40 2.56
N ILE A 131 8.02 12.95 2.46
CA ILE A 131 7.53 12.10 1.35
C ILE A 131 7.64 12.85 0.01
N TYR A 132 7.24 14.12 -0.03
CA TYR A 132 7.35 14.94 -1.23
C TYR A 132 8.79 15.01 -1.75
N ARG A 133 9.78 15.24 -0.86
CA ARG A 133 11.20 15.26 -1.23
C ARG A 133 11.69 13.91 -1.71
N MET A 134 11.31 12.84 -1.05
CA MET A 134 11.66 11.48 -1.46
C MET A 134 11.15 11.17 -2.88
N LEU A 135 9.90 11.53 -3.18
CA LEU A 135 9.35 11.36 -4.53
C LEU A 135 10.08 12.21 -5.58
N GLY A 136 10.70 13.31 -5.17
CA GLY A 136 11.54 14.13 -6.04
C GLY A 136 12.77 13.42 -6.62
N TYR A 137 13.25 12.33 -6.02
CA TYR A 137 14.38 11.55 -6.54
C TYR A 137 14.03 10.65 -7.73
N PHE A 138 12.75 10.46 -8.02
CA PHE A 138 12.31 9.61 -9.13
C PHE A 138 12.00 10.44 -10.37
N GLU A 139 12.38 9.91 -11.53
CA GLU A 139 11.85 10.42 -12.80
C GLU A 139 10.39 10.01 -12.94
N SER A 140 9.57 10.86 -13.57
CA SER A 140 8.15 10.59 -13.77
C SER A 140 7.92 9.60 -14.90
N ILE A 141 7.00 8.65 -14.66
CA ILE A 141 6.46 7.77 -15.69
C ILE A 141 4.95 8.05 -15.79
N PRO A 142 4.44 8.53 -16.95
CA PRO A 142 3.03 8.78 -17.11
C PRO A 142 2.17 7.54 -16.89
N GLY A 143 1.05 7.69 -16.16
CA GLY A 143 0.14 6.59 -15.85
C GLY A 143 -0.45 5.88 -17.07
N GLU A 144 -0.48 6.53 -18.24
CA GLU A 144 -0.95 5.93 -19.50
C GLU A 144 -0.12 4.71 -19.95
N TYR A 145 1.17 4.65 -19.57
CA TYR A 145 2.04 3.52 -19.89
C TYR A 145 1.85 2.32 -18.93
N VAL A 146 1.09 2.47 -17.87
CA VAL A 146 0.79 1.36 -16.95
C VAL A 146 -0.22 0.42 -17.61
N PRO A 147 0.09 -0.89 -17.74
CA PRO A 147 -0.86 -1.86 -18.28
C PRO A 147 -2.17 -1.89 -17.48
N GLN A 148 -3.29 -2.08 -18.18
CA GLN A 148 -4.61 -2.08 -17.54
C GLN A 148 -4.82 -3.24 -16.54
N ASN A 149 -4.08 -4.33 -16.67
CA ASN A 149 -4.08 -5.47 -15.75
C ASN A 149 -3.01 -5.36 -14.64
N SER A 150 -2.31 -4.23 -14.54
CA SER A 150 -1.32 -4.00 -13.49
C SER A 150 -1.98 -3.78 -12.14
N LEU A 151 -1.38 -4.34 -11.06
CA LEU A 151 -1.76 -4.03 -9.68
C LEU A 151 -1.78 -2.54 -9.36
N LEU A 152 -0.96 -1.75 -10.08
CA LEU A 152 -0.89 -0.31 -9.86
C LEU A 152 -2.20 0.40 -10.21
N ARG A 153 -3.01 -0.20 -11.08
CA ARG A 153 -4.33 0.33 -11.46
C ARG A 153 -5.31 0.40 -10.30
N GLU A 154 -5.15 -0.44 -9.26
CA GLU A 154 -5.90 -0.32 -8.01
C GLU A 154 -5.78 1.08 -7.37
N PHE A 155 -4.66 1.77 -7.58
CA PHE A 155 -4.38 3.07 -6.98
C PHE A 155 -4.69 4.23 -7.91
N ILE A 156 -4.39 4.10 -9.21
CA ILE A 156 -4.51 5.18 -10.19
C ILE A 156 -5.75 5.08 -11.09
N GLY A 157 -6.51 3.99 -11.00
CA GLY A 157 -7.70 3.73 -11.81
C GLY A 157 -7.42 3.19 -13.20
N GLY A 158 -8.49 2.88 -13.93
CA GLY A 158 -8.42 2.35 -15.31
C GLY A 158 -8.00 0.89 -15.37
N SER A 159 -8.37 0.08 -14.36
CA SER A 159 -8.21 -1.37 -14.37
C SER A 159 -9.16 -2.03 -15.37
N ILE A 160 -8.75 -3.18 -15.97
CA ILE A 160 -9.66 -4.07 -16.70
C ILE A 160 -10.50 -4.94 -15.77
N PHE A 161 -10.12 -5.04 -14.49
CA PHE A 161 -10.90 -5.74 -13.49
C PHE A 161 -11.93 -4.76 -12.92
N GLU A 162 -13.20 -5.10 -13.07
CA GLU A 162 -14.30 -4.36 -12.47
C GLU A 162 -14.26 -4.57 -10.95
N GLU A 163 -14.46 -3.47 -10.20
CA GLU A 163 -14.64 -3.50 -8.75
C GLU A 163 -16.13 -3.63 -8.38
#